data_4dc51e4e1c7d7c9dc45db07b4efbbb56
#
_entry.id   4dc51e4e1c7d7c9dc45db07b4efbbb56
#
_cell.length_a   1.000
_cell.length_b   1.000
_cell.length_c   1.000
_cell.angle_alpha   90.00
_cell.angle_beta   90.00
_cell.angle_gamma   90.00
#
_symmetry.space_group_name_H-M   'P 1'
#
loop_
_entity.id
_entity.type
_entity.pdbx_description
1 polymer ?
#
loop_
_entity_poly.entity_id
_entity_poly.type
_entity_poly.pdbx_seq_one_letter_code
_entity_poly.pdbx_strand_id
1 'polypeptide(L)'
;MSRPYALPIAERAFPVVFATHVARSASFYEALGFERHFQLPPEGEPGYIGLRRGASEIAIVSADWPEQQYRLHVGKGVRFEMFVYVDNVDRTVSQLRASGSTVLREPADMAWGERVAYLSDPDGNPVAVAGRPVE
;
A
#
# COMPACT_ATOMS: atom_id res chain seq x y z
N MET A 1 8.30 19.67 6.11
CA MET A 1 9.20 18.92 7.00
C MET A 1 8.56 17.59 7.34
N SER A 2 9.29 16.49 7.20
CA SER A 2 8.76 15.18 7.55
C SER A 2 8.68 15.00 9.07
N ARG A 3 7.70 14.22 9.53
CA ARG A 3 7.56 13.89 10.93
C ARG A 3 8.70 12.95 11.36
N PRO A 4 9.03 12.92 12.66
CA PRO A 4 10.02 11.97 13.15
C PRO A 4 9.62 10.53 12.80
N TYR A 5 10.59 9.70 12.56
CA TYR A 5 10.34 8.28 12.32
C TYR A 5 9.88 7.59 13.60
N ALA A 6 8.98 6.61 13.46
CA ALA A 6 8.47 5.84 14.59
C ALA A 6 9.54 4.95 15.23
N LEU A 7 10.59 4.60 14.48
CA LEU A 7 11.70 3.74 14.94
C LEU A 7 13.02 4.46 14.80
N PRO A 8 14.04 4.09 15.61
CA PRO A 8 15.41 4.55 15.38
C PRO A 8 15.83 4.22 13.94
N ILE A 9 16.66 5.08 13.33
CA ILE A 9 17.02 4.91 11.93
C ILE A 9 17.65 3.56 11.63
N ALA A 10 18.44 3.02 12.56
CA ALA A 10 19.09 1.71 12.38
C ALA A 10 18.13 0.53 12.44
N GLU A 11 16.89 0.76 12.86
CA GLU A 11 15.86 -0.28 12.94
C GLU A 11 14.81 -0.14 11.82
N ARG A 12 14.93 0.88 10.97
CA ARG A 12 13.99 1.08 9.90
C ARG A 12 14.24 0.11 8.74
N ALA A 13 13.17 -0.48 8.24
CA ALA A 13 13.20 -1.28 7.04
C ALA A 13 11.82 -1.20 6.42
N PHE A 14 11.75 -1.09 5.11
CA PHE A 14 10.46 -1.00 4.45
C PHE A 14 10.54 -1.50 3.01
N PRO A 15 9.45 -2.09 2.51
CA PRO A 15 9.38 -2.48 1.11
C PRO A 15 9.16 -1.26 0.22
N VAL A 16 9.57 -1.41 -1.03
CA VAL A 16 9.36 -0.41 -2.07
C VAL A 16 8.37 -0.98 -3.08
N VAL A 17 7.32 -0.25 -3.34
CA VAL A 17 6.27 -0.62 -4.28
C VAL A 17 6.52 0.10 -5.58
N PHE A 18 6.65 -0.64 -6.68
CA PHE A 18 6.88 -0.06 -7.99
C PHE A 18 5.55 0.25 -8.66
N ALA A 19 5.37 1.49 -9.07
CA ALA A 19 4.08 1.97 -9.57
C ALA A 19 4.20 2.61 -10.94
N THR A 20 3.23 2.34 -11.78
CA THR A 20 3.08 3.03 -13.06
C THR A 20 2.73 4.51 -12.82
N HIS A 21 1.85 4.75 -11.85
CA HIS A 21 1.45 6.10 -11.45
C HIS A 21 1.63 6.25 -9.94
N VAL A 22 2.74 6.87 -9.53
CA VAL A 22 3.15 6.94 -8.13
C VAL A 22 2.09 7.60 -7.23
N ALA A 23 1.58 8.76 -7.64
CA ALA A 23 0.58 9.47 -6.85
C ALA A 23 -0.72 8.67 -6.71
N ARG A 24 -1.13 7.97 -7.74
CA ARG A 24 -2.34 7.16 -7.74
C ARG A 24 -2.20 5.97 -6.79
N SER A 25 -1.06 5.29 -6.84
CA SER A 25 -0.79 4.19 -5.91
C SER A 25 -0.70 4.68 -4.47
N ALA A 26 -0.05 5.83 -4.24
CA ALA A 26 0.00 6.41 -2.91
C ALA A 26 -1.41 6.70 -2.37
N SER A 27 -2.30 7.25 -3.20
CA SER A 27 -3.68 7.54 -2.79
C SER A 27 -4.44 6.27 -2.40
N PHE A 28 -4.19 5.16 -3.10
CA PHE A 28 -4.80 3.88 -2.73
C PHE A 28 -4.39 3.47 -1.32
N TYR A 29 -3.08 3.51 -1.01
CA TYR A 29 -2.59 3.13 0.31
C TYR A 29 -2.96 4.14 1.39
N GLU A 30 -3.08 5.42 1.05
CA GLU A 30 -3.59 6.43 1.98
C GLU A 30 -5.02 6.11 2.42
N ALA A 31 -5.83 5.58 1.54
CA ALA A 31 -7.20 5.15 1.87
C ALA A 31 -7.21 3.99 2.88
N LEU A 32 -6.09 3.29 3.04
CA LEU A 32 -5.91 2.23 4.02
C LEU A 32 -5.24 2.72 5.32
N GLY A 33 -5.09 4.03 5.48
CA GLY A 33 -4.57 4.61 6.71
C GLY A 33 -3.08 4.96 6.69
N PHE A 34 -2.43 4.82 5.55
CA PHE A 34 -1.07 5.31 5.41
C PHE A 34 -1.07 6.82 5.25
N GLU A 35 -0.03 7.48 5.73
CA GLU A 35 0.15 8.92 5.63
C GLU A 35 1.44 9.25 4.90
N ARG A 36 1.40 10.24 4.03
CA ARG A 36 2.61 10.72 3.36
C ARG A 36 3.48 11.43 4.37
N HIS A 37 4.77 11.10 4.37
CA HIS A 37 5.74 11.82 5.19
C HIS A 37 6.92 12.32 4.38
N PHE A 38 7.01 11.96 3.10
CA PHE A 38 8.13 12.35 2.25
C PHE A 38 7.74 12.24 0.78
N GLN A 39 8.22 13.18 -0.04
CA GLN A 39 7.95 13.18 -1.48
C GLN A 39 9.13 13.79 -2.24
N LEU A 40 9.50 13.16 -3.35
CA LEU A 40 10.51 13.68 -4.28
C LEU A 40 9.95 13.66 -5.72
N PRO A 41 10.00 14.75 -6.46
CA PRO A 41 10.30 16.09 -5.96
C PRO A 41 9.20 16.55 -4.99
N PRO A 42 9.49 17.53 -4.11
CA PRO A 42 8.49 18.03 -3.15
C PRO A 42 7.26 18.63 -3.83
N GLU A 43 7.41 19.12 -5.04
CA GLU A 43 6.31 19.69 -5.80
C GLU A 43 6.28 19.08 -7.19
N GLY A 44 5.09 19.05 -7.80
CA GLY A 44 4.88 18.49 -9.12
C GLY A 44 4.68 16.98 -9.08
N GLU A 45 4.91 16.33 -10.20
CA GLU A 45 4.69 14.88 -10.35
C GLU A 45 5.76 14.10 -9.59
N PRO A 46 5.39 13.35 -8.56
CA PRO A 46 6.38 12.65 -7.74
C PRO A 46 6.86 11.36 -8.41
N GLY A 47 8.15 11.09 -8.25
CA GLY A 47 8.75 9.82 -8.60
C GLY A 47 8.94 8.92 -7.37
N TYR A 48 8.79 9.48 -6.19
CA TYR A 48 8.97 8.79 -4.91
C TYR A 48 8.05 9.38 -3.86
N ILE A 49 7.28 8.54 -3.18
CA ILE A 49 6.47 8.95 -2.04
C ILE A 49 6.69 7.95 -0.91
N GLY A 50 7.15 8.45 0.24
CA GLY A 50 7.24 7.66 1.46
C GLY A 50 5.94 7.72 2.24
N LEU A 51 5.43 6.58 2.65
CA LEU A 51 4.19 6.45 3.40
C LEU A 51 4.43 5.73 4.72
N ARG A 52 3.64 6.08 5.71
CA ARG A 52 3.80 5.55 7.05
C ARG A 52 2.44 5.27 7.68
N ARG A 53 2.33 4.15 8.39
CA ARG A 53 1.12 3.78 9.15
C ARG A 53 1.59 3.23 10.49
N GLY A 54 1.54 4.06 11.53
CA GLY A 54 2.17 3.73 12.80
C GLY A 54 3.66 3.53 12.62
N ALA A 55 4.17 2.38 13.04
CA ALA A 55 5.57 2.01 12.87
C ALA A 55 5.87 1.38 11.50
N SER A 56 4.84 1.10 10.71
CA SER A 56 5.01 0.48 9.39
C SER A 56 5.32 1.54 8.35
N GLU A 57 6.17 1.18 7.39
CA GLU A 57 6.53 2.08 6.28
C GLU A 57 6.50 1.34 4.96
N ILE A 58 6.14 2.06 3.92
CA ILE A 58 6.35 1.63 2.53
C ILE A 58 6.78 2.86 1.72
N ALA A 59 7.45 2.63 0.62
CA ALA A 59 7.70 3.69 -0.35
C ALA A 59 7.06 3.31 -1.67
N ILE A 60 6.50 4.29 -2.36
CA ILE A 60 5.96 4.10 -3.69
C ILE A 60 6.92 4.82 -4.65
N VAL A 61 7.46 4.10 -5.62
CA VAL A 61 8.40 4.69 -6.57
C VAL A 61 7.98 4.36 -8.00
N SER A 62 8.44 5.20 -8.93
CA SER A 62 8.23 4.96 -10.35
C SER A 62 8.80 3.60 -10.77
N ALA A 63 8.08 2.89 -11.63
CA ALA A 63 8.53 1.60 -12.16
C ALA A 63 9.83 1.72 -12.98
N ASP A 64 10.25 2.93 -13.35
CA ASP A 64 11.54 3.19 -14.01
C ASP A 64 12.72 3.17 -13.05
N TRP A 65 12.42 3.30 -11.76
CA TRP A 65 13.46 3.45 -10.73
C TRP A 65 14.48 2.32 -10.70
N PRO A 66 14.07 1.03 -10.72
CA PRO A 66 15.05 -0.06 -10.66
C PRO A 66 16.04 -0.05 -11.82
N GLU A 67 15.57 0.26 -13.03
CA GLU A 67 16.46 0.32 -14.19
C GLU A 67 17.48 1.43 -14.03
N GLN A 68 17.04 2.61 -13.57
CA GLN A 68 17.91 3.76 -13.37
C GLN A 68 18.95 3.53 -12.28
N GLN A 69 18.55 2.87 -11.18
CA GLN A 69 19.40 2.71 -10.03
C GLN A 69 20.33 1.50 -10.09
N TYR A 70 19.86 0.39 -10.61
CA TYR A 70 20.65 -0.86 -10.59
C TYR A 70 20.41 -1.76 -11.80
N ARG A 71 19.83 -1.22 -12.85
CA ARG A 71 19.69 -1.87 -14.17
C ARG A 71 18.88 -3.19 -14.14
N LEU A 72 17.88 -3.23 -13.28
CA LEU A 72 16.90 -4.30 -13.28
C LEU A 72 15.55 -3.75 -13.73
N HIS A 73 14.76 -4.58 -14.39
CA HIS A 73 13.43 -4.22 -14.83
C HIS A 73 12.40 -4.77 -13.87
N VAL A 74 11.35 -3.97 -13.62
CA VAL A 74 10.21 -4.43 -12.82
C VAL A 74 9.47 -5.52 -13.59
N GLY A 75 9.19 -6.64 -12.94
CA GLY A 75 8.44 -7.74 -13.53
C GLY A 75 6.98 -7.35 -13.77
N LYS A 76 6.30 -8.16 -14.59
CA LYS A 76 4.87 -8.03 -14.86
C LYS A 76 4.10 -9.00 -13.96
N GLY A 77 2.81 -8.71 -13.77
CA GLY A 77 1.96 -9.54 -12.94
C GLY A 77 2.08 -9.18 -11.46
N VAL A 78 1.74 -10.13 -10.61
CA VAL A 78 1.79 -9.94 -9.15
C VAL A 78 3.23 -9.90 -8.69
N ARG A 79 3.59 -8.82 -7.97
CA ARG A 79 4.96 -8.63 -7.48
C ARG A 79 5.09 -8.77 -5.98
N PHE A 80 3.98 -8.58 -5.25
CA PHE A 80 3.94 -8.75 -3.81
C PHE A 80 2.49 -8.75 -3.34
N GLU A 81 2.27 -9.03 -2.07
CA GLU A 81 0.97 -8.89 -1.42
C GLU A 81 1.15 -8.03 -0.18
N MET A 82 0.24 -7.06 -0.01
CA MET A 82 0.19 -6.25 1.21
C MET A 82 -0.90 -6.82 2.11
N PHE A 83 -0.63 -6.93 3.40
CA PHE A 83 -1.61 -7.38 4.38
C PHE A 83 -1.84 -6.24 5.38
N VAL A 84 -3.06 -5.71 5.42
CA VAL A 84 -3.39 -4.53 6.23
C VAL A 84 -4.56 -4.85 7.15
N TYR A 85 -4.37 -4.62 8.45
CA TYR A 85 -5.45 -4.78 9.42
C TYR A 85 -6.24 -3.49 9.54
N VAL A 86 -7.57 -3.61 9.60
CA VAL A 86 -8.49 -2.49 9.74
C VAL A 86 -9.54 -2.80 10.79
N ASP A 87 -10.25 -1.77 11.26
CA ASP A 87 -11.30 -1.97 12.28
C ASP A 87 -12.53 -2.66 11.72
N ASN A 88 -12.91 -2.35 10.48
CA ASN A 88 -14.12 -2.89 9.86
C ASN A 88 -13.82 -3.25 8.41
N VAL A 89 -13.68 -4.54 8.14
CA VAL A 89 -13.33 -5.05 6.82
C VAL A 89 -14.40 -4.68 5.79
N ASP A 90 -15.67 -4.93 6.08
CA ASP A 90 -16.76 -4.69 5.14
C ASP A 90 -16.86 -3.22 4.76
N ARG A 91 -16.74 -2.33 5.74
CA ARG A 91 -16.78 -0.87 5.48
C ARG A 91 -15.60 -0.43 4.63
N THR A 92 -14.41 -0.90 4.95
CA THR A 92 -13.20 -0.55 4.18
C THR A 92 -13.33 -1.00 2.73
N VAL A 93 -13.79 -2.23 2.52
CA VAL A 93 -14.01 -2.76 1.18
C VAL A 93 -15.04 -1.93 0.41
N SER A 94 -16.15 -1.58 1.07
CA SER A 94 -17.18 -0.73 0.43
C SER A 94 -16.64 0.62 0.00
N GLN A 95 -15.83 1.25 0.85
CA GLN A 95 -15.21 2.55 0.56
C GLN A 95 -14.24 2.45 -0.61
N LEU A 96 -13.39 1.42 -0.62
CA LEU A 96 -12.43 1.22 -1.70
C LEU A 96 -13.12 0.88 -3.02
N ARG A 97 -14.16 0.05 -2.97
CA ARG A 97 -14.96 -0.26 -4.15
C ARG A 97 -15.61 1.01 -4.72
N ALA A 98 -16.15 1.86 -3.87
CA ALA A 98 -16.76 3.13 -4.29
C ALA A 98 -15.73 4.07 -4.92
N SER A 99 -14.45 3.96 -4.54
CA SER A 99 -13.36 4.73 -5.12
C SER A 99 -12.80 4.11 -6.40
N GLY A 100 -13.36 2.99 -6.86
CA GLY A 100 -12.96 2.35 -8.11
C GLY A 100 -11.99 1.18 -7.96
N SER A 101 -11.67 0.76 -6.74
CA SER A 101 -10.78 -0.40 -6.54
C SER A 101 -11.46 -1.70 -6.94
N THR A 102 -10.68 -2.62 -7.49
CA THR A 102 -11.17 -3.94 -7.87
C THR A 102 -11.12 -4.87 -6.67
N VAL A 103 -12.25 -5.51 -6.37
CA VAL A 103 -12.33 -6.53 -5.31
C VAL A 103 -12.04 -7.89 -5.93
N LEU A 104 -10.97 -8.53 -5.44
CA LEU A 104 -10.56 -9.86 -5.92
C LEU A 104 -11.29 -10.97 -5.18
N ARG A 105 -11.58 -10.77 -3.91
CA ARG A 105 -12.35 -11.71 -3.10
C ARG A 105 -13.15 -10.92 -2.06
N GLU A 106 -14.45 -11.16 -2.01
CA GLU A 106 -15.35 -10.52 -1.05
C GLU A 106 -14.99 -10.88 0.40
N PRO A 107 -15.35 -10.02 1.37
CA PRO A 107 -15.09 -10.34 2.77
C PRO A 107 -15.67 -11.69 3.17
N ALA A 108 -14.85 -12.48 3.85
CA ALA A 108 -15.24 -13.79 4.35
C ALA A 108 -14.49 -14.08 5.65
N ASP A 109 -15.13 -14.88 6.50
CA ASP A 109 -14.49 -15.36 7.73
C ASP A 109 -13.57 -16.53 7.37
N MET A 110 -12.30 -16.39 7.72
CA MET A 110 -11.28 -17.36 7.37
C MET A 110 -11.12 -18.40 8.47
N ALA A 111 -10.57 -19.56 8.09
CA ALA A 111 -10.38 -20.68 9.01
C ALA A 111 -9.51 -20.33 10.23
N TRP A 112 -8.63 -19.33 10.09
CA TRP A 112 -7.75 -18.91 11.19
C TRP A 112 -8.36 -17.88 12.13
N GLY A 113 -9.65 -17.52 11.95
CA GLY A 113 -10.36 -16.69 12.91
C GLY A 113 -10.43 -15.21 12.60
N GLU A 114 -10.05 -14.82 11.40
CA GLU A 114 -10.12 -13.42 10.96
C GLU A 114 -11.07 -13.28 9.78
N ARG A 115 -11.60 -12.08 9.61
CA ARG A 115 -12.36 -11.72 8.42
C ARG A 115 -11.41 -11.04 7.45
N VAL A 116 -11.36 -11.52 6.21
CA VAL A 116 -10.40 -11.03 5.21
C VAL A 116 -11.10 -10.84 3.87
N ALA A 117 -10.74 -9.76 3.20
CA ALA A 117 -11.08 -9.53 1.80
C ALA A 117 -9.79 -9.24 1.04
N TYR A 118 -9.82 -9.42 -0.27
CA TYR A 118 -8.67 -9.11 -1.12
C TYR A 118 -9.09 -8.12 -2.18
N LEU A 119 -8.29 -7.07 -2.34
CA LEU A 119 -8.47 -6.07 -3.39
C LEU A 119 -7.19 -5.97 -4.20
N SER A 120 -7.27 -5.32 -5.35
CA SER A 120 -6.11 -5.07 -6.18
C SER A 120 -5.66 -3.62 -5.98
N ASP A 121 -4.36 -3.41 -5.79
CA ASP A 121 -3.83 -2.05 -5.86
C ASP A 121 -3.82 -1.58 -7.32
N PRO A 122 -3.50 -0.29 -7.61
CA PRO A 122 -3.55 0.20 -8.99
C PRO A 122 -2.66 -0.52 -9.99
N ASP A 123 -1.63 -1.24 -9.52
CA ASP A 123 -0.73 -1.99 -10.40
C ASP A 123 -1.02 -3.50 -10.40
N GLY A 124 -2.13 -3.91 -9.81
CA GLY A 124 -2.57 -5.31 -9.85
C GLY A 124 -2.02 -6.19 -8.73
N ASN A 125 -1.39 -5.60 -7.72
CA ASN A 125 -0.91 -6.39 -6.59
C ASN A 125 -2.05 -6.64 -5.60
N PRO A 126 -2.19 -7.87 -5.06
CA PRO A 126 -3.24 -8.13 -4.08
C PRO A 126 -2.96 -7.44 -2.75
N VAL A 127 -4.03 -6.92 -2.17
CA VAL A 127 -3.99 -6.32 -0.84
C VAL A 127 -5.04 -7.00 0.01
N ALA A 128 -4.60 -7.67 1.07
CA ALA A 128 -5.50 -8.28 2.03
C ALA A 128 -5.93 -7.21 3.04
N VAL A 129 -7.22 -7.04 3.20
CA VAL A 129 -7.81 -6.18 4.22
C VAL A 129 -8.41 -7.10 5.26
N ALA A 130 -7.85 -7.10 6.46
CA ALA A 130 -8.16 -8.07 7.49
C ALA A 130 -8.61 -7.40 8.78
N GLY A 131 -9.37 -8.14 9.58
CA GLY A 131 -9.83 -7.66 10.87
C GLY A 131 -10.57 -8.76 11.62
N ARG A 132 -11.25 -8.35 12.68
CA ARG A 132 -12.05 -9.28 13.46
C ARG A 132 -13.30 -9.68 12.70
N PRO A 133 -13.78 -10.92 12.87
CA PRO A 133 -15.07 -11.29 12.32
C PRO A 133 -16.17 -10.40 12.88
N VAL A 134 -17.23 -10.20 12.09
CA VAL A 134 -18.41 -9.47 12.55
C VAL A 134 -19.21 -10.40 13.46
N GLU A 135 -19.58 -9.91 14.62
CA GLU A 135 -20.41 -10.66 15.56
C GLU A 135 -21.89 -10.53 15.23
#